data_36762456c76e36c1b7063f987537659b
#
_entry.id   36762456c76e36c1b7063f987537659b
#
_cell.length_a   1.000
_cell.length_b   1.000
_cell.length_c   1.000
_cell.angle_alpha   90.00
_cell.angle_beta   90.00
_cell.angle_gamma   90.00
#
_symmetry.space_group_name_H-M   'P 1'
#
loop_
_entity.id
_entity.type
_entity.pdbx_description
1 polymer ?
#
loop_
_entity_poly.entity_id
_entity_poly.type
_entity_poly.pdbx_seq_one_letter_code
_entity_poly.pdbx_strand_id
1 'polypeptide(L)'
;NHYLESGSEVIQSSDLVLPRPDTWSIETTRIGFLLYNHVKPLGRKVLGFNMGLRGNGMCFSTDLVRRIPWQSWALTEDLEYGLILMLRGVKIDFAPEAHVWAQMPVNASNAESQRTRWEFGRFEMVRNYATGFLKKAWKERSIKYLDVLIDLITPPFVNVMLLVTLLAGLNLGLWLLGLLPIHFTLMWAGLALLGGFHLFTGLYVSGADKDLYKSLLYIPMYVFWKVKVYLRVFISGREMSWIRTTRDS
;
A
#
# COMPACT_ATOMS: atom_id res chain seq x y z
N ASN A 1 -15.54 -7.60 19.76
CA ASN A 1 -16.69 -8.35 19.22
C ASN A 1 -16.35 -9.05 17.90
N HIS A 2 -15.72 -8.35 16.92
CA HIS A 2 -15.38 -8.94 15.60
C HIS A 2 -14.68 -10.30 15.70
N TYR A 3 -13.71 -10.44 16.60
CA TYR A 3 -13.00 -11.70 16.83
C TYR A 3 -13.94 -12.85 17.24
N LEU A 4 -14.86 -12.59 18.15
CA LEU A 4 -15.81 -13.58 18.64
C LEU A 4 -16.86 -13.96 17.57
N GLU A 5 -17.26 -13.00 16.75
CA GLU A 5 -18.29 -13.18 15.71
C GLU A 5 -17.72 -13.86 14.46
N SER A 6 -16.50 -13.50 14.05
CA SER A 6 -15.89 -14.04 12.82
C SER A 6 -15.26 -15.39 13.00
N GLY A 7 -14.86 -15.76 14.23
CA GLY A 7 -14.07 -16.95 14.52
C GLY A 7 -12.67 -16.95 13.88
N SER A 8 -12.22 -15.78 13.39
CA SER A 8 -10.95 -15.64 12.69
C SER A 8 -9.78 -15.65 13.68
N GLU A 9 -8.74 -16.45 13.41
CA GLU A 9 -7.54 -16.49 14.25
C GLU A 9 -6.64 -15.27 14.10
N VAL A 10 -6.78 -14.53 13.00
CA VAL A 10 -6.02 -13.30 12.68
C VAL A 10 -6.94 -12.24 12.13
N ILE A 11 -6.85 -11.06 12.71
CA ILE A 11 -7.65 -9.90 12.29
C ILE A 11 -6.73 -8.69 12.11
N GLN A 12 -6.89 -8.00 11.01
CA GLN A 12 -6.30 -6.69 10.76
C GLN A 12 -7.38 -5.61 10.87
N SER A 13 -7.13 -4.58 11.66
CA SER A 13 -7.97 -3.38 11.70
C SER A 13 -7.58 -2.36 10.62
N SER A 14 -8.37 -1.30 10.47
CA SER A 14 -8.00 -0.15 9.64
C SER A 14 -6.86 0.63 10.30
N ASP A 15 -5.69 0.66 9.67
CA ASP A 15 -4.56 1.49 10.07
C ASP A 15 -4.62 2.82 9.31
N LEU A 16 -4.98 3.88 10.01
CA LEU A 16 -5.24 5.21 9.47
C LEU A 16 -4.24 6.23 10.00
N VAL A 17 -4.15 7.38 9.34
CA VAL A 17 -3.24 8.47 9.73
C VAL A 17 -4.02 9.58 10.42
N LEU A 18 -3.51 10.06 11.54
CA LEU A 18 -4.06 11.22 12.25
C LEU A 18 -4.03 12.47 11.34
N PRO A 19 -5.15 13.22 11.25
CA PRO A 19 -5.22 14.46 10.47
C PRO A 19 -4.19 15.50 10.91
N ARG A 20 -3.52 16.14 9.95
CA ARG A 20 -2.72 17.35 10.15
C ARG A 20 -2.91 18.30 8.96
N PRO A 21 -3.99 19.09 8.92
CA PRO A 21 -4.38 19.89 7.78
C PRO A 21 -3.31 20.86 7.29
N ASP A 22 -2.46 21.36 8.19
CA ASP A 22 -1.39 22.30 7.86
C ASP A 22 -0.14 21.64 7.23
N THR A 23 -0.15 20.30 7.09
CA THR A 23 1.00 19.55 6.61
C THR A 23 0.63 18.72 5.38
N TRP A 24 0.83 19.30 4.19
CA TRP A 24 0.49 18.68 2.91
C TRP A 24 1.03 17.24 2.73
N SER A 25 2.25 16.96 3.22
CA SER A 25 2.86 15.64 3.10
C SER A 25 2.18 14.58 3.97
N ILE A 26 1.63 14.97 5.12
CA ILE A 26 0.85 14.08 5.99
C ILE A 26 -0.53 13.86 5.39
N GLU A 27 -1.21 14.91 4.91
CA GLU A 27 -2.54 14.79 4.31
C GLU A 27 -2.51 13.94 3.02
N THR A 28 -1.51 14.08 2.16
CA THR A 28 -1.36 13.20 1.00
C THR A 28 -1.06 11.74 1.40
N THR A 29 -0.30 11.53 2.50
CA THR A 29 -0.07 10.20 3.06
C THR A 29 -1.37 9.60 3.62
N ARG A 30 -2.21 10.41 4.24
CA ARG A 30 -3.53 10.06 4.77
C ARG A 30 -4.42 9.49 3.68
N ILE A 31 -4.46 10.10 2.49
CA ILE A 31 -5.15 9.56 1.31
C ILE A 31 -4.61 8.16 0.95
N GLY A 32 -3.30 8.01 0.86
CA GLY A 32 -2.67 6.74 0.53
C GLY A 32 -2.99 5.63 1.53
N PHE A 33 -2.94 5.94 2.83
CA PHE A 33 -3.28 5.00 3.91
C PHE A 33 -4.76 4.62 3.88
N LEU A 34 -5.65 5.58 3.67
CA LEU A 34 -7.09 5.32 3.57
C LEU A 34 -7.40 4.35 2.44
N LEU A 35 -6.83 4.57 1.24
CA LEU A 35 -7.02 3.68 0.10
C LEU A 35 -6.40 2.30 0.33
N TYR A 36 -5.19 2.25 0.89
CA TYR A 36 -4.42 1.01 1.02
C TYR A 36 -4.82 0.17 2.24
N ASN A 37 -5.12 0.81 3.38
CA ASN A 37 -5.37 0.15 4.66
C ASN A 37 -6.86 0.07 5.05
N HIS A 38 -7.75 0.73 4.31
CA HIS A 38 -9.20 0.65 4.56
C HIS A 38 -9.99 0.27 3.32
N VAL A 39 -9.96 1.07 2.24
CA VAL A 39 -10.81 0.86 1.05
C VAL A 39 -10.45 -0.45 0.34
N LYS A 40 -9.17 -0.70 0.08
CA LYS A 40 -8.71 -1.92 -0.58
C LYS A 40 -9.02 -3.18 0.26
N PRO A 41 -8.71 -3.23 1.58
CA PRO A 41 -9.14 -4.32 2.45
C PRO A 41 -10.64 -4.55 2.47
N LEU A 42 -11.44 -3.48 2.50
CA LEU A 42 -12.90 -3.59 2.47
C LEU A 42 -13.39 -4.30 1.20
N GLY A 43 -12.89 -3.89 0.04
CA GLY A 43 -13.19 -4.56 -1.23
C GLY A 43 -12.75 -6.03 -1.25
N ARG A 44 -11.55 -6.33 -0.73
CA ARG A 44 -11.03 -7.71 -0.64
C ARG A 44 -11.87 -8.57 0.29
N LYS A 45 -12.34 -8.02 1.41
CA LYS A 45 -13.26 -8.72 2.33
C LYS A 45 -14.55 -9.11 1.63
N VAL A 46 -15.17 -8.20 0.88
CA VAL A 46 -16.39 -8.47 0.11
C VAL A 46 -16.18 -9.59 -0.91
N LEU A 47 -15.00 -9.65 -1.55
CA LEU A 47 -14.65 -10.69 -2.52
C LEU A 47 -14.16 -12.00 -1.87
N GLY A 48 -14.06 -12.06 -0.54
CA GLY A 48 -13.59 -13.25 0.19
C GLY A 48 -12.09 -13.52 0.07
N PHE A 49 -11.30 -12.51 -0.33
CA PHE A 49 -9.84 -12.58 -0.43
C PHE A 49 -9.16 -12.33 0.92
N ASN A 50 -7.88 -12.71 1.00
CA ASN A 50 -7.06 -12.52 2.19
C ASN A 50 -6.61 -11.06 2.34
N MET A 51 -6.42 -10.63 3.61
CA MET A 51 -5.78 -9.35 3.93
C MET A 51 -4.29 -9.54 4.18
N GLY A 52 -3.50 -8.51 3.91
CA GLY A 52 -2.13 -8.46 4.43
C GLY A 52 -2.10 -7.83 5.81
N LEU A 53 -1.11 -8.15 6.63
CA LEU A 53 -0.82 -7.41 7.86
C LEU A 53 -0.22 -6.04 7.54
N ARG A 54 -0.44 -5.05 8.42
CA ARG A 54 -0.12 -3.63 8.19
C ARG A 54 0.66 -2.99 9.35
N GLY A 55 1.19 -3.78 10.27
CA GLY A 55 2.00 -3.31 11.40
C GLY A 55 1.21 -2.82 12.61
N ASN A 56 0.13 -2.07 12.39
CA ASN A 56 -0.70 -1.58 13.48
C ASN A 56 -2.07 -2.26 13.49
N GLY A 57 -2.67 -2.42 14.68
CA GLY A 57 -4.03 -2.94 14.83
C GLY A 57 -4.19 -4.40 14.41
N MET A 58 -3.19 -5.23 14.69
CA MET A 58 -3.22 -6.66 14.45
C MET A 58 -3.73 -7.40 15.71
N CYS A 59 -4.59 -8.38 15.52
CA CYS A 59 -5.06 -9.26 16.58
C CYS A 59 -4.82 -10.72 16.17
N PHE A 60 -4.30 -11.51 17.10
CA PHE A 60 -3.98 -12.92 16.90
C PHE A 60 -4.57 -13.77 18.01
N SER A 61 -5.08 -14.95 17.70
CA SER A 61 -5.39 -15.94 18.73
C SER A 61 -4.10 -16.45 19.37
N THR A 62 -4.14 -16.73 20.66
CA THR A 62 -3.00 -17.28 21.41
C THR A 62 -2.56 -18.62 20.81
N ASP A 63 -3.52 -19.46 20.40
CA ASP A 63 -3.25 -20.77 19.83
C ASP A 63 -2.55 -20.68 18.47
N LEU A 64 -2.90 -19.70 17.65
CA LEU A 64 -2.17 -19.45 16.40
C LEU A 64 -0.72 -19.06 16.68
N VAL A 65 -0.48 -18.12 17.58
CA VAL A 65 0.89 -17.64 17.88
C VAL A 65 1.76 -18.76 18.48
N ARG A 66 1.17 -19.66 19.25
CA ARG A 66 1.87 -20.86 19.74
C ARG A 66 2.19 -21.86 18.63
N ARG A 67 1.27 -22.03 17.67
CA ARG A 67 1.41 -22.96 16.54
C ARG A 67 2.32 -22.43 15.44
N ILE A 68 2.27 -21.12 15.19
CA ILE A 68 3.07 -20.39 14.20
C ILE A 68 3.69 -19.17 14.90
N PRO A 69 4.82 -19.35 15.61
CA PRO A 69 5.46 -18.23 16.31
C PRO A 69 5.89 -17.11 15.37
N TRP A 70 5.88 -15.87 15.87
CA TRP A 70 6.41 -14.72 15.16
C TRP A 70 7.94 -14.84 15.07
N GLN A 71 8.44 -15.16 13.87
CA GLN A 71 9.86 -15.32 13.56
C GLN A 71 10.25 -14.52 12.31
N SER A 72 9.71 -13.30 12.19
CA SER A 72 9.96 -12.41 11.08
C SER A 72 10.87 -11.28 11.53
N TRP A 73 12.00 -11.12 10.83
CA TRP A 73 13.06 -10.16 11.16
C TRP A 73 13.39 -9.21 10.00
N ALA A 74 12.58 -9.24 8.95
CA ALA A 74 12.71 -8.35 7.78
C ALA A 74 12.45 -6.87 8.15
N LEU A 75 12.78 -5.97 7.24
CA LEU A 75 12.46 -4.54 7.38
C LEU A 75 10.95 -4.26 7.46
N THR A 76 10.14 -5.20 6.95
CA THR A 76 8.67 -5.21 6.98
C THR A 76 8.20 -6.53 7.59
N GLU A 77 8.49 -6.70 8.87
CA GLU A 77 8.26 -7.94 9.63
C GLU A 77 6.77 -8.33 9.69
N ASP A 78 5.89 -7.35 9.69
CA ASP A 78 4.44 -7.52 9.65
C ASP A 78 3.99 -8.13 8.32
N LEU A 79 4.45 -7.55 7.21
CA LEU A 79 4.16 -8.06 5.87
C LEU A 79 4.70 -9.49 5.72
N GLU A 80 5.94 -9.73 6.16
CA GLU A 80 6.55 -11.06 6.10
C GLU A 80 5.74 -12.09 6.87
N TYR A 81 5.39 -11.79 8.13
CA TYR A 81 4.59 -12.71 8.94
C TYR A 81 3.22 -12.97 8.32
N GLY A 82 2.58 -11.95 7.77
CA GLY A 82 1.33 -12.10 7.02
C GLY A 82 1.47 -13.05 5.82
N LEU A 83 2.55 -12.95 5.05
CA LEU A 83 2.83 -13.85 3.93
C LEU A 83 3.06 -15.30 4.39
N ILE A 84 3.80 -15.50 5.49
CA ILE A 84 4.03 -16.82 6.09
C ILE A 84 2.69 -17.45 6.52
N LEU A 85 1.83 -16.69 7.19
CA LEU A 85 0.51 -17.15 7.62
C LEU A 85 -0.34 -17.58 6.42
N MET A 86 -0.41 -16.73 5.38
CA MET A 86 -1.18 -17.03 4.16
C MET A 86 -0.63 -18.24 3.41
N LEU A 87 0.68 -18.44 3.33
CA LEU A 87 1.30 -19.65 2.76
C LEU A 87 0.97 -20.91 3.57
N ARG A 88 0.73 -20.77 4.87
CA ARG A 88 0.26 -21.88 5.73
C ARG A 88 -1.25 -22.08 5.71
N GLY A 89 -1.97 -21.35 4.85
CA GLY A 89 -3.42 -21.47 4.68
C GLY A 89 -4.24 -20.71 5.72
N VAL A 90 -3.60 -19.91 6.58
CA VAL A 90 -4.30 -19.08 7.57
C VAL A 90 -4.95 -17.91 6.86
N LYS A 91 -6.23 -17.67 7.11
CA LYS A 91 -6.96 -16.51 6.63
C LYS A 91 -6.72 -15.33 7.58
N ILE A 92 -6.35 -14.19 7.04
CA ILE A 92 -6.32 -12.91 7.74
C ILE A 92 -7.61 -12.18 7.42
N ASP A 93 -8.45 -11.92 8.41
CA ASP A 93 -9.71 -11.19 8.25
C ASP A 93 -9.51 -9.68 8.47
N PHE A 94 -10.50 -8.89 8.07
CA PHE A 94 -10.48 -7.43 8.18
C PHE A 94 -11.64 -6.94 9.04
N ALA A 95 -11.32 -6.14 10.06
CA ALA A 95 -12.28 -5.45 10.90
C ALA A 95 -12.38 -3.96 10.50
N PRO A 96 -13.24 -3.60 9.54
CA PRO A 96 -13.33 -2.22 9.04
C PRO A 96 -13.83 -1.23 10.11
N GLU A 97 -14.57 -1.70 11.10
CA GLU A 97 -15.11 -0.93 12.22
C GLU A 97 -14.06 -0.61 13.30
N ALA A 98 -12.93 -1.34 13.31
CA ALA A 98 -11.84 -1.10 14.24
C ALA A 98 -10.78 -0.21 13.59
N HIS A 99 -10.51 0.96 14.17
CA HIS A 99 -9.57 1.94 13.65
C HIS A 99 -8.39 2.14 14.60
N VAL A 100 -7.18 2.13 14.03
CA VAL A 100 -5.97 2.56 14.72
C VAL A 100 -5.44 3.80 14.00
N TRP A 101 -5.13 4.84 14.77
CA TRP A 101 -4.68 6.13 14.25
C TRP A 101 -3.18 6.31 14.51
N ALA A 102 -2.39 6.32 13.47
CA ALA A 102 -0.95 6.48 13.53
C ALA A 102 -0.51 7.94 13.31
N GLN A 103 0.48 8.38 14.07
CA GLN A 103 1.17 9.64 13.81
C GLN A 103 2.24 9.44 12.73
N MET A 104 2.27 10.33 11.74
CA MET A 104 3.31 10.35 10.71
C MET A 104 4.41 11.37 11.05
N PRO A 105 5.67 11.09 10.67
CA PRO A 105 6.75 12.03 10.86
C PRO A 105 6.47 13.34 10.13
N VAL A 106 6.65 14.46 10.82
CA VAL A 106 6.56 15.82 10.23
C VAL A 106 7.84 16.15 9.48
N ASN A 107 8.98 15.69 10.01
CA ASN A 107 10.28 15.92 9.39
C ASN A 107 10.41 15.14 8.08
N ALA A 108 10.75 15.86 6.99
CA ALA A 108 10.86 15.29 5.65
C ALA A 108 11.91 14.15 5.55
N SER A 109 13.02 14.25 6.27
CA SER A 109 14.07 13.20 6.30
C SER A 109 13.56 11.91 6.93
N ASN A 110 12.84 12.02 8.07
CA ASN A 110 12.25 10.87 8.75
C ASN A 110 11.15 10.21 7.91
N ALA A 111 10.32 11.03 7.25
CA ALA A 111 9.29 10.55 6.34
C ALA A 111 9.89 9.83 5.11
N GLU A 112 10.98 10.36 4.55
CA GLU A 112 11.71 9.75 3.43
C GLU A 112 12.32 8.40 3.84
N SER A 113 13.01 8.35 4.98
CA SER A 113 13.59 7.11 5.52
C SER A 113 12.54 6.03 5.75
N GLN A 114 11.41 6.38 6.38
CA GLN A 114 10.33 5.44 6.64
C GLN A 114 9.73 4.87 5.35
N ARG A 115 9.45 5.72 4.35
CA ARG A 115 8.87 5.28 3.06
C ARG A 115 9.83 4.42 2.26
N THR A 116 11.09 4.79 2.24
CA THR A 116 12.14 4.01 1.57
C THR A 116 12.25 2.62 2.19
N ARG A 117 12.20 2.50 3.52
CA ARG A 117 12.17 1.22 4.23
C ARG A 117 10.98 0.36 3.79
N TRP A 118 9.77 0.92 3.67
CA TRP A 118 8.58 0.17 3.23
C TRP A 118 8.70 -0.32 1.78
N GLU A 119 9.26 0.50 0.89
CA GLU A 119 9.41 0.11 -0.51
C GLU A 119 10.49 -0.98 -0.69
N PHE A 120 11.63 -0.85 -0.03
CA PHE A 120 12.67 -1.88 -0.05
C PHE A 120 12.21 -3.19 0.60
N GLY A 121 11.57 -3.12 1.78
CA GLY A 121 11.03 -4.30 2.45
C GLY A 121 10.00 -5.02 1.58
N ARG A 122 9.12 -4.28 0.90
CA ARG A 122 8.17 -4.88 -0.05
C ARG A 122 8.89 -5.57 -1.22
N PHE A 123 9.91 -4.96 -1.80
CA PHE A 123 10.69 -5.57 -2.88
C PHE A 123 11.39 -6.85 -2.43
N GLU A 124 11.94 -6.87 -1.22
CA GLU A 124 12.50 -8.06 -0.61
C GLU A 124 11.47 -9.17 -0.46
N MET A 125 10.25 -8.84 0.00
CA MET A 125 9.15 -9.79 0.12
C MET A 125 8.72 -10.36 -1.24
N VAL A 126 8.67 -9.55 -2.30
CA VAL A 126 8.42 -10.02 -3.67
C VAL A 126 9.47 -11.07 -4.06
N ARG A 127 10.75 -10.74 -3.89
CA ARG A 127 11.86 -11.65 -4.23
C ARG A 127 11.80 -12.97 -3.47
N ASN A 128 11.47 -12.93 -2.19
CA ASN A 128 11.52 -14.09 -1.31
C ASN A 128 10.27 -14.96 -1.41
N TYR A 129 9.09 -14.38 -1.64
CA TYR A 129 7.81 -15.08 -1.48
C TYR A 129 7.00 -15.25 -2.77
N ALA A 130 7.25 -14.46 -3.84
CA ALA A 130 6.43 -14.52 -5.07
C ALA A 130 6.40 -15.92 -5.71
N THR A 131 7.54 -16.58 -5.81
CA THR A 131 7.63 -17.94 -6.36
C THR A 131 6.89 -18.97 -5.51
N GLY A 132 6.86 -18.80 -4.20
CA GLY A 132 6.10 -19.66 -3.27
C GLY A 132 4.60 -19.55 -3.52
N PHE A 133 4.08 -18.34 -3.63
CA PHE A 133 2.66 -18.10 -3.96
C PHE A 133 2.28 -18.60 -5.35
N LEU A 134 3.14 -18.39 -6.36
CA LEU A 134 2.90 -18.88 -7.71
C LEU A 134 2.80 -20.41 -7.76
N LYS A 135 3.76 -21.11 -7.13
CA LYS A 135 3.77 -22.57 -7.05
C LYS A 135 2.51 -23.09 -6.33
N LYS A 136 2.12 -22.43 -5.24
CA LYS A 136 0.95 -22.85 -4.45
C LYS A 136 -0.36 -22.56 -5.20
N ALA A 137 -0.48 -21.44 -5.89
CA ALA A 137 -1.61 -21.11 -6.76
C ALA A 137 -1.79 -22.17 -7.85
N TRP A 138 -0.70 -22.60 -8.49
CA TRP A 138 -0.71 -23.62 -9.51
C TRP A 138 -1.07 -25.00 -8.96
N LYS A 139 -0.40 -25.44 -7.87
CA LYS A 139 -0.59 -26.76 -7.26
C LYS A 139 -2.01 -26.94 -6.71
N GLU A 140 -2.55 -25.94 -6.05
CA GLU A 140 -3.87 -25.99 -5.40
C GLU A 140 -4.99 -25.47 -6.30
N ARG A 141 -4.66 -25.02 -7.55
CA ARG A 141 -5.60 -24.39 -8.49
C ARG A 141 -6.43 -23.29 -7.83
N SER A 142 -5.80 -22.49 -6.97
CA SER A 142 -6.47 -21.54 -6.11
C SER A 142 -6.19 -20.10 -6.51
N ILE A 143 -7.24 -19.39 -6.93
CA ILE A 143 -7.19 -17.97 -7.24
C ILE A 143 -6.80 -17.11 -6.03
N LYS A 144 -7.01 -17.59 -4.80
CA LYS A 144 -6.65 -16.87 -3.57
C LYS A 144 -5.15 -16.62 -3.44
N TYR A 145 -4.32 -17.60 -3.81
CA TYR A 145 -2.86 -17.44 -3.79
C TYR A 145 -2.37 -16.57 -4.95
N LEU A 146 -3.05 -16.67 -6.11
CA LEU A 146 -2.76 -15.78 -7.23
C LEU A 146 -3.10 -14.32 -6.88
N ASP A 147 -4.21 -14.10 -6.19
CA ASP A 147 -4.60 -12.77 -5.70
C ASP A 147 -3.56 -12.19 -4.73
N VAL A 148 -3.06 -12.98 -3.77
CA VAL A 148 -1.99 -12.55 -2.86
C VAL A 148 -0.71 -12.22 -3.64
N LEU A 149 -0.37 -13.02 -4.64
CA LEU A 149 0.78 -12.75 -5.51
C LEU A 149 0.61 -11.42 -6.27
N ILE A 150 -0.55 -11.20 -6.88
CA ILE A 150 -0.87 -9.95 -7.59
C ILE A 150 -0.80 -8.76 -6.62
N ASP A 151 -1.37 -8.89 -5.42
CA ASP A 151 -1.30 -7.85 -4.39
C ASP A 151 0.14 -7.54 -3.98
N LEU A 152 0.97 -8.57 -3.83
CA LEU A 152 2.37 -8.43 -3.44
C LEU A 152 3.21 -7.74 -4.53
N ILE A 153 3.04 -8.09 -5.81
CA ILE A 153 3.81 -7.52 -6.92
C ILE A 153 3.29 -6.15 -7.37
N THR A 154 2.01 -5.83 -7.10
CA THR A 154 1.42 -4.54 -7.50
C THR A 154 1.95 -3.42 -6.62
N PRO A 155 2.63 -2.40 -7.18
CA PRO A 155 3.11 -1.26 -6.41
C PRO A 155 1.96 -0.50 -5.73
N PRO A 156 2.26 0.31 -4.68
CA PRO A 156 1.27 1.22 -4.12
C PRO A 156 0.62 2.09 -5.19
N PHE A 157 -0.69 2.35 -5.06
CA PHE A 157 -1.51 3.09 -6.05
C PHE A 157 -0.84 4.38 -6.54
N VAL A 158 -0.24 5.14 -5.63
CA VAL A 158 0.48 6.39 -5.97
C VAL A 158 1.63 6.15 -6.95
N ASN A 159 2.36 5.03 -6.84
CA ASN A 159 3.47 4.70 -7.73
C ASN A 159 2.94 4.35 -9.14
N VAL A 160 1.84 3.60 -9.20
CA VAL A 160 1.17 3.29 -10.46
C VAL A 160 0.70 4.58 -11.13
N MET A 161 0.04 5.47 -10.38
CA MET A 161 -0.45 6.75 -10.92
C MET A 161 0.69 7.68 -11.35
N LEU A 162 1.82 7.68 -10.62
CA LEU A 162 3.02 8.41 -11.04
C LEU A 162 3.52 7.91 -12.39
N LEU A 163 3.65 6.58 -12.56
CA LEU A 163 4.08 5.99 -13.83
C LEU A 163 3.11 6.32 -14.96
N VAL A 164 1.80 6.17 -14.74
CA VAL A 164 0.74 6.51 -15.71
C VAL A 164 0.85 7.98 -16.14
N THR A 165 1.01 8.89 -15.18
CA THR A 165 1.13 10.33 -15.47
C THR A 165 2.39 10.66 -16.27
N LEU A 166 3.54 10.07 -15.92
CA LEU A 166 4.79 10.25 -16.65
C LEU A 166 4.70 9.71 -18.07
N LEU A 167 4.10 8.53 -18.27
CA LEU A 167 3.91 7.94 -19.59
C LEU A 167 2.89 8.73 -20.41
N ALA A 168 1.83 9.25 -19.81
CA ALA A 168 0.88 10.15 -20.48
C ALA A 168 1.57 11.41 -20.99
N GLY A 169 2.38 12.05 -20.14
CA GLY A 169 3.14 13.25 -20.53
C GLY A 169 4.16 12.98 -21.63
N LEU A 170 4.91 11.87 -21.53
CA LEU A 170 5.85 11.45 -22.57
C LEU A 170 5.16 11.19 -23.90
N ASN A 171 4.07 10.43 -23.90
CA ASN A 171 3.31 10.11 -25.11
C ASN A 171 2.68 11.37 -25.73
N LEU A 172 2.19 12.30 -24.90
CA LEU A 172 1.70 13.61 -25.37
C LEU A 172 2.81 14.39 -26.08
N GLY A 173 4.00 14.45 -25.50
CA GLY A 173 5.16 15.12 -26.13
C GLY A 173 5.56 14.48 -27.46
N LEU A 174 5.62 13.15 -27.51
CA LEU A 174 5.94 12.40 -28.75
C LEU A 174 4.86 12.56 -29.82
N TRP A 175 3.60 12.66 -29.44
CA TRP A 175 2.51 12.99 -30.38
C TRP A 175 2.64 14.40 -30.93
N LEU A 176 2.91 15.40 -30.09
CA LEU A 176 3.09 16.79 -30.54
C LEU A 176 4.28 16.94 -31.50
N LEU A 177 5.30 16.07 -31.37
CA LEU A 177 6.42 16.00 -32.31
C LEU A 177 6.14 15.17 -33.57
N GLY A 178 4.94 14.62 -33.72
CA GLY A 178 4.57 13.74 -34.84
C GLY A 178 5.20 12.37 -34.83
N LEU A 179 5.82 11.94 -33.71
CA LEU A 179 6.55 10.68 -33.61
C LEU A 179 5.66 9.49 -33.21
N LEU A 180 4.52 9.75 -32.53
CA LEU A 180 3.57 8.72 -32.15
C LEU A 180 2.14 9.11 -32.48
N PRO A 181 1.27 8.13 -32.81
CA PRO A 181 -0.15 8.38 -33.01
C PRO A 181 -0.87 8.77 -31.72
N ILE A 182 -1.91 9.60 -31.82
CA ILE A 182 -2.71 10.14 -30.69
C ILE A 182 -3.32 9.04 -29.80
N HIS A 183 -3.65 7.87 -30.34
CA HIS A 183 -4.31 6.82 -29.59
C HIS A 183 -3.48 6.30 -28.39
N PHE A 184 -2.13 6.34 -28.47
CA PHE A 184 -1.29 6.02 -27.29
C PHE A 184 -1.47 7.04 -26.16
N THR A 185 -1.54 8.33 -26.51
CA THR A 185 -1.82 9.40 -25.51
C THR A 185 -3.20 9.21 -24.89
N LEU A 186 -4.22 8.93 -25.71
CA LEU A 186 -5.59 8.70 -25.23
C LEU A 186 -5.69 7.47 -24.32
N MET A 187 -4.94 6.41 -24.60
CA MET A 187 -4.88 5.23 -23.73
C MET A 187 -4.37 5.59 -22.33
N TRP A 188 -3.26 6.32 -22.24
CA TRP A 188 -2.72 6.74 -20.93
C TRP A 188 -3.61 7.74 -20.20
N ALA A 189 -4.25 8.65 -20.95
CA ALA A 189 -5.24 9.57 -20.39
C ALA A 189 -6.45 8.81 -19.83
N GLY A 190 -6.93 7.79 -20.54
CA GLY A 190 -7.99 6.89 -20.05
C GLY A 190 -7.61 6.17 -18.76
N LEU A 191 -6.38 5.65 -18.66
CA LEU A 191 -5.88 5.05 -17.41
C LEU A 191 -5.77 6.07 -16.26
N ALA A 192 -5.35 7.31 -16.56
CA ALA A 192 -5.32 8.37 -15.55
C ALA A 192 -6.73 8.73 -15.05
N LEU A 193 -7.72 8.80 -15.95
CA LEU A 193 -9.12 9.02 -15.57
C LEU A 193 -9.69 7.87 -14.73
N LEU A 194 -9.39 6.62 -15.05
CA LEU A 194 -9.78 5.45 -14.24
C LEU A 194 -9.13 5.50 -12.86
N GLY A 195 -7.87 5.91 -12.78
CA GLY A 195 -7.20 6.12 -11.50
C GLY A 195 -7.85 7.24 -10.67
N GLY A 196 -8.21 8.35 -11.30
CA GLY A 196 -8.96 9.44 -10.68
C GLY A 196 -10.33 8.96 -10.16
N PHE A 197 -11.06 8.21 -10.98
CA PHE A 197 -12.34 7.62 -10.58
C PHE A 197 -12.19 6.68 -9.37
N HIS A 198 -11.19 5.80 -9.38
CA HIS A 198 -10.88 4.93 -8.23
C HIS A 198 -10.58 5.74 -6.96
N LEU A 199 -9.79 6.80 -7.07
CA LEU A 199 -9.46 7.69 -5.96
C LEU A 199 -10.71 8.34 -5.36
N PHE A 200 -11.54 8.98 -6.20
CA PHE A 200 -12.76 9.65 -5.76
C PHE A 200 -13.78 8.66 -5.18
N THR A 201 -13.97 7.50 -5.81
CA THR A 201 -14.84 6.45 -5.28
C THR A 201 -14.35 5.95 -3.92
N GLY A 202 -13.04 5.75 -3.77
CA GLY A 202 -12.44 5.34 -2.50
C GLY A 202 -12.68 6.36 -1.38
N LEU A 203 -12.49 7.64 -1.65
CA LEU A 203 -12.77 8.72 -0.70
C LEU A 203 -14.27 8.79 -0.34
N TYR A 204 -15.13 8.65 -1.32
CA TYR A 204 -16.58 8.68 -1.11
C TYR A 204 -17.05 7.51 -0.24
N VAL A 205 -16.67 6.28 -0.59
CA VAL A 205 -17.08 5.06 0.13
C VAL A 205 -16.55 5.03 1.57
N SER A 206 -15.36 5.60 1.80
CA SER A 206 -14.77 5.69 3.14
C SER A 206 -15.33 6.80 4.02
N GLY A 207 -16.25 7.63 3.51
CA GLY A 207 -16.76 8.78 4.24
C GLY A 207 -15.70 9.84 4.54
N ALA A 208 -14.74 10.04 3.61
CA ALA A 208 -13.65 10.99 3.77
C ALA A 208 -14.16 12.40 4.09
N ASP A 209 -13.47 13.10 4.99
CA ASP A 209 -13.80 14.48 5.35
C ASP A 209 -13.44 15.48 4.24
N LYS A 210 -14.02 16.69 4.33
CA LYS A 210 -13.80 17.75 3.31
C LYS A 210 -12.33 18.17 3.20
N ASP A 211 -11.56 18.09 4.27
CA ASP A 211 -10.16 18.50 4.26
C ASP A 211 -9.32 17.48 3.50
N LEU A 212 -9.70 16.20 3.55
CA LEU A 212 -9.05 15.18 2.74
C LEU A 212 -9.30 15.38 1.24
N TYR A 213 -10.49 15.84 0.83
CA TYR A 213 -10.75 16.24 -0.56
C TYR A 213 -9.93 17.48 -0.97
N LYS A 214 -9.77 18.48 -0.11
CA LYS A 214 -8.89 19.64 -0.37
C LYS A 214 -7.45 19.21 -0.55
N SER A 215 -7.01 18.18 0.16
CA SER A 215 -5.65 17.66 0.09
C SER A 215 -5.30 17.06 -1.26
N LEU A 216 -6.28 16.77 -2.12
CA LEU A 216 -6.05 16.37 -3.51
C LEU A 216 -5.29 17.45 -4.30
N LEU A 217 -5.43 18.72 -3.92
CA LEU A 217 -4.70 19.83 -4.54
C LEU A 217 -3.19 19.75 -4.30
N TYR A 218 -2.75 19.00 -3.28
CA TYR A 218 -1.33 18.77 -3.00
C TYR A 218 -0.73 17.61 -3.79
N ILE A 219 -1.54 16.82 -4.52
CA ILE A 219 -1.05 15.65 -5.29
C ILE A 219 0.08 16.04 -6.27
N PRO A 220 0.02 17.13 -7.06
CA PRO A 220 1.12 17.49 -7.94
C PRO A 220 2.43 17.74 -7.18
N MET A 221 2.38 18.44 -6.05
CA MET A 221 3.55 18.69 -5.19
C MET A 221 4.11 17.37 -4.62
N TYR A 222 3.23 16.47 -4.20
CA TYR A 222 3.62 15.13 -3.73
C TYR A 222 4.30 14.31 -4.84
N VAL A 223 3.79 14.37 -6.06
CA VAL A 223 4.38 13.69 -7.24
C VAL A 223 5.80 14.20 -7.49
N PHE A 224 6.01 15.52 -7.54
CA PHE A 224 7.35 16.12 -7.71
C PHE A 224 8.32 15.70 -6.61
N TRP A 225 7.87 15.75 -5.35
CA TRP A 225 8.67 15.31 -4.22
C TRP A 225 9.05 13.81 -4.34
N LYS A 226 8.12 12.96 -4.74
CA LYS A 226 8.34 11.52 -4.88
C LYS A 226 9.32 11.19 -6.01
N VAL A 227 9.21 11.85 -7.15
CA VAL A 227 10.21 11.74 -8.25
C VAL A 227 11.60 12.09 -7.74
N LYS A 228 11.74 13.20 -7.01
CA LYS A 228 13.02 13.61 -6.41
C LYS A 228 13.59 12.54 -5.45
N VAL A 229 12.74 11.91 -4.64
CA VAL A 229 13.15 10.81 -3.73
C VAL A 229 13.66 9.62 -4.53
N TYR A 230 12.94 9.18 -5.56
CA TYR A 230 13.38 8.05 -6.38
C TYR A 230 14.69 8.33 -7.14
N LEU A 231 14.84 9.52 -7.71
CA LEU A 231 16.10 9.91 -8.36
C LEU A 231 17.27 9.87 -7.37
N ARG A 232 17.06 10.37 -6.14
CA ARG A 232 18.09 10.34 -5.09
C ARG A 232 18.47 8.90 -4.70
N VAL A 233 17.48 8.03 -4.47
CA VAL A 233 17.70 6.62 -4.11
C VAL A 233 18.43 5.89 -5.22
N PHE A 234 18.05 6.12 -6.49
CA PHE A 234 18.70 5.49 -7.65
C PHE A 234 20.17 5.91 -7.80
N ILE A 235 20.47 7.21 -7.56
CA ILE A 235 21.84 7.74 -7.67
C ILE A 235 22.71 7.33 -6.48
N SER A 236 22.14 7.24 -5.28
CA SER A 236 22.91 7.06 -4.04
C SER A 236 23.30 5.61 -3.73
N GLY A 237 22.67 4.61 -4.35
CA GLY A 237 23.02 3.17 -4.21
C GLY A 237 23.15 2.65 -2.77
N ARG A 238 22.53 3.30 -1.79
CA ARG A 238 22.76 3.00 -0.36
C ARG A 238 22.09 1.71 0.08
N GLU A 239 22.89 0.83 0.67
CA GLU A 239 22.41 -0.22 1.57
C GLU A 239 21.70 0.44 2.77
N MET A 240 20.45 0.05 3.03
CA MET A 240 19.69 0.60 4.14
C MET A 240 19.81 -0.28 5.38
N SER A 241 20.42 0.28 6.43
CA SER A 241 20.31 -0.25 7.78
C SER A 241 19.00 0.23 8.44
N TRP A 242 18.44 -0.61 9.30
CA TRP A 242 17.28 -0.23 10.11
C TRP A 242 17.67 0.90 11.08
N ILE A 243 17.08 2.08 10.91
CA ILE A 243 17.23 3.22 11.83
C ILE A 243 15.86 3.52 12.41
N ARG A 244 15.76 3.52 13.73
CA ARG A 244 14.52 3.89 14.43
C ARG A 244 14.16 5.34 14.10
N THR A 245 12.98 5.56 13.55
CA THR A 245 12.47 6.91 13.29
C THR A 245 12.17 7.61 14.61
N THR A 246 12.84 8.74 14.90
CA THR A 246 12.49 9.59 16.04
C THR A 246 11.11 10.21 15.78
N ARG A 247 10.22 10.07 16.76
CA ARG A 247 8.91 10.74 16.74
C ARG A 247 9.09 12.08 17.41
N ASP A 248 8.75 13.14 16.72
CA ASP A 248 8.68 14.48 17.34
C ASP A 248 7.51 14.46 18.33
N SER A 249 7.82 14.72 19.59
CA SER A 249 6.87 14.83 20.71
C SER A 249 5.97 16.04 20.57
#